data_0d7030eeb4e72d6c5edea5e28fd33614
#
_entry.id   0d7030eeb4e72d6c5edea5e28fd33614
#
_cell.length_a   1.000
_cell.length_b   1.000
_cell.length_c   1.000
_cell.angle_alpha   90.00
_cell.angle_beta   90.00
_cell.angle_gamma   90.00
#
_symmetry.space_group_name_H-M   'P 1'
#
loop_
_entity.id
_entity.type
_entity.pdbx_description
1 polymer ?
#
loop_
_entity_poly.entity_id
_entity_poly.type
_entity_poly.pdbx_seq_one_letter_code
_entity_poly.pdbx_strand_id
1 'polypeptide(L)'
;MNELIHPQTSIFEQIRHIDENGIEYWSAREMAKVLEYSEYRHFLPVIDKAKEACSNSNNSPLNHFEDVLEMIKIGKGGKREVESVKLSRYACYLIIQNADPSKEVVANGQSYFAVQTRLAEINQMDEYNRLTSEEEKRLFLRNELARHNSQLADAAKNAGVVESRDYAIFQNHGYKGLYGGLDAKAIHARKGLKKSQKILDHMGSTELAANLFRATQTEEKLRRENIKRKTKANQTHYEVGKKVRQTIQELGG
;
A
#
# COMPACT_ATOMS: atom_id res chain seq x y z
N MET A 1 -28.76 -20.89 14.29
CA MET A 1 -28.62 -21.37 12.91
C MET A 1 -27.78 -20.34 12.18
N ASN A 2 -26.46 -20.61 12.06
CA ASN A 2 -25.57 -19.77 11.28
C ASN A 2 -25.66 -20.21 9.83
N GLU A 3 -26.37 -19.47 9.01
CA GLU A 3 -26.23 -19.58 7.57
C GLU A 3 -24.81 -19.12 7.20
N LEU A 4 -23.97 -20.08 6.89
CA LEU A 4 -22.70 -19.86 6.21
C LEU A 4 -23.04 -19.22 4.86
N ILE A 5 -22.80 -17.92 4.75
CA ILE A 5 -22.83 -17.21 3.47
C ILE A 5 -21.74 -17.86 2.62
N HIS A 6 -22.13 -18.75 1.70
CA HIS A 6 -21.25 -19.17 0.63
C HIS A 6 -20.73 -17.91 -0.06
N PRO A 7 -19.43 -17.77 -0.32
CA PRO A 7 -18.93 -16.65 -1.07
C PRO A 7 -19.45 -16.79 -2.51
N GLN A 8 -20.60 -16.19 -2.79
CA GLN A 8 -20.96 -15.89 -4.17
C GLN A 8 -19.80 -15.04 -4.70
N THR A 9 -19.13 -15.54 -5.72
CA THR A 9 -18.05 -14.81 -6.38
C THR A 9 -18.62 -13.44 -6.74
N SER A 10 -18.09 -12.38 -6.13
CA SER A 10 -18.59 -11.02 -6.36
C SER A 10 -18.65 -10.77 -7.87
N ILE A 11 -19.68 -10.07 -8.32
CA ILE A 11 -19.82 -9.67 -9.73
C ILE A 11 -18.57 -8.94 -10.24
N PHE A 12 -17.83 -8.27 -9.36
CA PHE A 12 -16.57 -7.61 -9.68
C PHE A 12 -15.42 -8.58 -9.94
N GLU A 13 -15.39 -9.73 -9.26
CA GLU A 13 -14.41 -10.78 -9.51
C GLU A 13 -14.70 -11.53 -10.82
N GLN A 14 -15.95 -11.57 -11.27
CA GLN A 14 -16.33 -12.24 -12.53
C GLN A 14 -15.82 -11.49 -13.78
N ILE A 15 -15.61 -10.16 -13.67
CA ILE A 15 -15.08 -9.32 -14.76
C ILE A 15 -13.60 -8.99 -14.57
N ARG A 16 -12.92 -9.71 -13.68
CA ARG A 16 -11.47 -9.59 -13.49
C ARG A 16 -10.72 -10.27 -14.62
N HIS A 17 -9.72 -9.59 -15.15
CA HIS A 17 -8.75 -10.09 -16.11
C HIS A 17 -7.37 -10.24 -15.48
N ILE A 18 -6.51 -11.03 -16.11
CA ILE A 18 -5.09 -11.18 -15.75
C ILE A 18 -4.29 -10.94 -17.04
N ASP A 19 -3.29 -10.07 -16.97
CA ASP A 19 -2.43 -9.78 -18.11
C ASP A 19 -1.30 -10.82 -18.29
N GLU A 20 -0.47 -10.63 -19.30
CA GLU A 20 0.67 -11.52 -19.65
C GLU A 20 1.70 -11.64 -18.52
N ASN A 21 1.75 -10.65 -17.61
CA ASN A 21 2.66 -10.61 -16.46
C ASN A 21 2.03 -11.18 -15.18
N GLY A 22 0.79 -11.71 -15.27
CA GLY A 22 0.06 -12.22 -14.10
C GLY A 22 -0.57 -11.11 -13.25
N ILE A 23 -0.64 -9.86 -13.73
CA ILE A 23 -1.22 -8.73 -13.01
C ILE A 23 -2.71 -8.67 -13.30
N GLU A 24 -3.51 -8.59 -12.22
CA GLU A 24 -4.96 -8.45 -12.33
C GLU A 24 -5.36 -7.03 -12.75
N TYR A 25 -6.41 -6.94 -13.57
CA TYR A 25 -6.99 -5.68 -13.99
C TYR A 25 -8.47 -5.80 -14.36
N TRP A 26 -9.15 -4.68 -14.49
CA TRP A 26 -10.55 -4.56 -14.91
C TRP A 26 -10.67 -3.60 -16.09
N SER A 27 -11.58 -3.90 -17.04
CA SER A 27 -11.96 -2.95 -18.08
C SER A 27 -12.97 -1.95 -17.53
N ALA A 28 -12.72 -0.64 -17.72
CA ALA A 28 -13.67 0.41 -17.33
C ALA A 28 -15.00 0.28 -18.07
N ARG A 29 -15.01 -0.27 -19.29
CA ARG A 29 -16.24 -0.50 -20.06
C ARG A 29 -17.07 -1.65 -19.48
N GLU A 30 -16.42 -2.71 -19.00
CA GLU A 30 -17.12 -3.81 -18.31
C GLU A 30 -17.62 -3.35 -16.95
N MET A 31 -16.81 -2.60 -16.20
CA MET A 31 -17.20 -1.99 -14.93
C MET A 31 -18.42 -1.08 -15.09
N ALA A 32 -18.47 -0.25 -16.14
CA ALA A 32 -19.63 0.61 -16.43
C ALA A 32 -20.92 -0.20 -16.61
N LYS A 33 -20.85 -1.35 -17.29
CA LYS A 33 -22.01 -2.24 -17.48
C LYS A 33 -22.45 -2.86 -16.17
N VAL A 34 -21.49 -3.38 -15.37
CA VAL A 34 -21.77 -3.97 -14.06
C VAL A 34 -22.40 -2.96 -13.11
N LEU A 35 -21.94 -1.70 -13.16
CA LEU A 35 -22.51 -0.60 -12.37
C LEU A 35 -23.75 0.05 -13.01
N GLU A 36 -24.36 -0.62 -14.00
CA GLU A 36 -25.63 -0.23 -14.64
C GLU A 36 -25.62 1.19 -15.25
N TYR A 37 -24.47 1.59 -15.80
CA TYR A 37 -24.42 2.80 -16.62
C TYR A 37 -24.89 2.48 -18.04
N SER A 38 -25.96 3.15 -18.48
CA SER A 38 -26.57 2.94 -19.81
C SER A 38 -25.62 3.24 -20.96
N GLU A 39 -24.76 4.25 -20.80
CA GLU A 39 -23.75 4.63 -21.75
C GLU A 39 -22.41 4.91 -21.08
N TYR A 40 -21.30 4.51 -21.72
CA TYR A 40 -19.96 4.69 -21.18
C TYR A 40 -19.61 6.16 -20.90
N ARG A 41 -20.13 7.10 -21.71
CA ARG A 41 -19.91 8.54 -21.47
C ARG A 41 -20.44 9.02 -20.12
N HIS A 42 -21.48 8.39 -19.59
CA HIS A 42 -22.02 8.73 -18.26
C HIS A 42 -21.18 8.17 -17.12
N PHE A 43 -20.30 7.23 -17.43
CA PHE A 43 -19.37 6.65 -16.47
C PHE A 43 -18.04 7.42 -16.39
N LEU A 44 -17.65 8.15 -17.44
CA LEU A 44 -16.40 8.94 -17.46
C LEU A 44 -16.27 9.91 -16.29
N PRO A 45 -17.31 10.69 -15.89
CA PRO A 45 -17.21 11.57 -14.73
C PRO A 45 -16.92 10.84 -13.41
N VAL A 46 -17.31 9.58 -13.28
CA VAL A 46 -17.00 8.75 -12.10
C VAL A 46 -15.53 8.35 -12.11
N ILE A 47 -14.99 8.01 -13.27
CA ILE A 47 -13.55 7.74 -13.44
C ILE A 47 -12.74 8.99 -13.10
N ASP A 48 -13.16 10.17 -13.56
CA ASP A 48 -12.46 11.43 -13.29
C ASP A 48 -12.43 11.75 -11.79
N LYS A 49 -13.57 11.60 -11.09
CA LYS A 49 -13.63 11.74 -9.62
C LYS A 49 -12.73 10.73 -8.91
N ALA A 50 -12.68 9.49 -9.40
CA ALA A 50 -11.81 8.47 -8.83
C ALA A 50 -10.31 8.77 -9.07
N LYS A 51 -9.95 9.30 -10.25
CA LYS A 51 -8.59 9.81 -10.55
C LYS A 51 -8.22 10.97 -9.62
N GLU A 52 -9.15 11.91 -9.39
CA GLU A 52 -8.96 13.02 -8.46
C GLU A 52 -8.77 12.53 -7.01
N ALA A 53 -9.62 11.63 -6.54
CA ALA A 53 -9.50 11.01 -5.22
C ALA A 53 -8.16 10.26 -5.06
N CYS A 54 -7.70 9.56 -6.13
CA CYS A 54 -6.40 8.91 -6.18
C CYS A 54 -5.27 9.93 -5.98
N SER A 55 -5.29 11.03 -6.73
CA SER A 55 -4.29 12.10 -6.63
C SER A 55 -4.29 12.75 -5.25
N ASN A 56 -5.46 13.07 -4.71
CA ASN A 56 -5.62 13.71 -3.40
C ASN A 56 -5.19 12.80 -2.23
N SER A 57 -5.21 11.47 -2.42
CA SER A 57 -4.66 10.50 -1.47
C SER A 57 -3.16 10.19 -1.67
N ASN A 58 -2.44 11.05 -2.40
CA ASN A 58 -1.01 10.94 -2.71
C ASN A 58 -0.61 9.67 -3.49
N ASN A 59 -1.55 9.06 -4.21
CA ASN A 59 -1.27 7.99 -5.17
C ASN A 59 -1.22 8.56 -6.60
N SER A 60 -0.38 7.96 -7.44
CA SER A 60 -0.31 8.37 -8.84
C SER A 60 -1.43 7.71 -9.65
N PRO A 61 -2.35 8.46 -10.29
CA PRO A 61 -3.37 7.87 -11.15
C PRO A 61 -2.79 7.02 -12.28
N LEU A 62 -1.59 7.34 -12.77
CA LEU A 62 -0.92 6.59 -13.85
C LEU A 62 -0.64 5.12 -13.48
N ASN A 63 -0.53 4.81 -12.19
CA ASN A 63 -0.32 3.44 -11.71
C ASN A 63 -1.62 2.63 -11.61
N HIS A 64 -2.76 3.29 -11.71
CA HIS A 64 -4.06 2.70 -11.40
C HIS A 64 -5.10 2.85 -12.51
N PHE A 65 -4.92 3.82 -13.41
CA PHE A 65 -5.82 4.13 -14.52
C PHE A 65 -4.97 4.26 -15.80
N GLU A 66 -4.88 3.19 -16.56
CA GLU A 66 -4.11 3.15 -17.82
C GLU A 66 -5.07 3.32 -18.99
N ASP A 67 -4.90 4.39 -19.77
CA ASP A 67 -5.70 4.61 -20.97
C ASP A 67 -5.28 3.60 -22.06
N VAL A 68 -6.26 2.85 -22.59
CA VAL A 68 -6.06 1.77 -23.56
C VAL A 68 -7.08 1.82 -24.67
N LEU A 69 -6.76 1.18 -25.79
CA LEU A 69 -7.71 0.88 -26.86
C LEU A 69 -8.26 -0.53 -26.67
N GLU A 70 -9.57 -0.66 -26.68
CA GLU A 70 -10.28 -1.92 -26.46
C GLU A 70 -11.16 -2.27 -27.64
N MET A 71 -11.14 -3.54 -28.06
CA MET A 71 -11.96 -4.01 -29.17
C MET A 71 -13.36 -4.38 -28.68
N ILE A 72 -14.37 -3.65 -29.12
CA ILE A 72 -15.77 -3.96 -28.85
C ILE A 72 -16.46 -4.60 -30.06
N LYS A 73 -17.42 -5.49 -29.79
CA LYS A 73 -18.29 -6.04 -30.84
C LYS A 73 -19.38 -5.03 -31.17
N ILE A 74 -19.58 -4.77 -32.45
CA ILE A 74 -20.64 -3.91 -32.98
C ILE A 74 -21.53 -4.67 -33.95
N GLY A 75 -22.85 -4.53 -33.82
CA GLY A 75 -23.84 -5.03 -34.80
C GLY A 75 -23.55 -6.44 -35.32
N LYS A 76 -23.73 -6.68 -36.62
CA LYS A 76 -23.66 -7.98 -37.32
C LYS A 76 -22.27 -8.67 -37.33
N GLY A 77 -21.56 -8.67 -36.20
CA GLY A 77 -20.27 -9.35 -36.05
C GLY A 77 -19.05 -8.47 -36.31
N GLY A 78 -19.24 -7.17 -36.60
CA GLY A 78 -18.14 -6.22 -36.72
C GLY A 78 -17.42 -6.01 -35.38
N LYS A 79 -16.14 -5.62 -35.44
CA LYS A 79 -15.35 -5.19 -34.29
C LYS A 79 -14.92 -3.74 -34.50
N ARG A 80 -14.90 -2.98 -33.42
CA ARG A 80 -14.41 -1.58 -33.45
C ARG A 80 -13.50 -1.35 -32.27
N GLU A 81 -12.41 -0.67 -32.52
CA GLU A 81 -11.51 -0.15 -31.52
C GLU A 81 -12.08 1.12 -30.88
N VAL A 82 -12.07 1.18 -29.57
CA VAL A 82 -12.62 2.30 -28.78
C VAL A 82 -11.73 2.60 -27.59
N GLU A 83 -11.69 3.85 -27.18
CA GLU A 83 -11.01 4.26 -25.97
C GLU A 83 -11.65 3.62 -24.73
N SER A 84 -10.81 3.13 -23.84
CA SER A 84 -11.17 2.53 -22.56
C SER A 84 -10.09 2.83 -21.51
N VAL A 85 -10.29 2.42 -20.27
CA VAL A 85 -9.31 2.53 -19.20
C VAL A 85 -9.14 1.16 -18.56
N LYS A 86 -7.90 0.72 -18.43
CA LYS A 86 -7.51 -0.46 -17.66
C LYS A 86 -7.36 -0.03 -16.20
N LEU A 87 -8.06 -0.70 -15.31
CA LEU A 87 -8.19 -0.32 -13.92
C LEU A 87 -7.46 -1.31 -13.02
N SER A 88 -6.69 -0.84 -12.07
CA SER A 88 -6.21 -1.66 -10.96
C SER A 88 -7.34 -1.95 -9.96
N ARG A 89 -7.14 -2.90 -9.04
CA ARG A 89 -8.07 -3.14 -7.93
C ARG A 89 -8.33 -1.87 -7.10
N TYR A 90 -7.31 -1.07 -6.84
CA TYR A 90 -7.44 0.20 -6.12
C TYR A 90 -8.30 1.22 -6.89
N ALA A 91 -8.12 1.32 -8.22
CA ALA A 91 -8.99 2.16 -9.06
C ALA A 91 -10.46 1.72 -8.99
N CYS A 92 -10.72 0.40 -9.00
CA CYS A 92 -12.09 -0.13 -8.85
C CYS A 92 -12.71 0.28 -7.50
N TYR A 93 -11.94 0.28 -6.41
CA TYR A 93 -12.42 0.75 -5.10
C TYR A 93 -12.81 2.23 -5.13
N LEU A 94 -11.95 3.08 -5.69
CA LEU A 94 -12.24 4.51 -5.79
C LEU A 94 -13.44 4.78 -6.70
N ILE A 95 -13.58 4.05 -7.80
CA ILE A 95 -14.72 4.17 -8.70
C ILE A 95 -16.03 3.85 -7.96
N ILE A 96 -16.08 2.75 -7.23
CA ILE A 96 -17.28 2.34 -6.50
C ILE A 96 -17.63 3.34 -5.40
N GLN A 97 -16.63 3.90 -4.71
CA GLN A 97 -16.86 4.92 -3.68
C GLN A 97 -17.40 6.25 -4.27
N ASN A 98 -17.09 6.55 -5.52
CA ASN A 98 -17.52 7.77 -6.23
C ASN A 98 -18.72 7.56 -7.16
N ALA A 99 -19.19 6.32 -7.30
CA ALA A 99 -20.37 5.98 -8.11
C ALA A 99 -21.67 6.32 -7.36
N ASP A 100 -22.79 6.34 -8.11
CA ASP A 100 -24.11 6.69 -7.57
C ASP A 100 -24.64 5.60 -6.62
N PRO A 101 -24.72 5.86 -5.30
CA PRO A 101 -25.16 4.88 -4.31
C PRO A 101 -26.66 4.57 -4.36
N SER A 102 -27.45 5.31 -5.15
CA SER A 102 -28.87 4.98 -5.38
C SER A 102 -29.04 3.69 -6.18
N LYS A 103 -28.00 3.25 -6.88
CA LYS A 103 -27.97 1.98 -7.58
C LYS A 103 -27.62 0.85 -6.62
N GLU A 104 -28.45 -0.19 -6.57
CA GLU A 104 -28.27 -1.31 -5.66
C GLU A 104 -26.90 -2.00 -5.82
N VAL A 105 -26.42 -2.19 -7.06
CA VAL A 105 -25.13 -2.79 -7.35
C VAL A 105 -23.96 -1.95 -6.79
N VAL A 106 -24.08 -0.61 -6.79
CA VAL A 106 -23.08 0.28 -6.21
C VAL A 106 -23.09 0.19 -4.68
N ALA A 107 -24.28 0.26 -4.06
CA ALA A 107 -24.43 0.12 -2.61
C ALA A 107 -23.88 -1.24 -2.10
N ASN A 108 -24.17 -2.32 -2.83
CA ASN A 108 -23.63 -3.66 -2.54
C ASN A 108 -22.11 -3.71 -2.73
N GLY A 109 -21.58 -3.05 -3.75
CA GLY A 109 -20.14 -2.91 -3.98
C GLY A 109 -19.43 -2.16 -2.85
N GLN A 110 -19.98 -1.03 -2.40
CA GLN A 110 -19.46 -0.25 -1.27
C GLN A 110 -19.42 -1.11 0.01
N SER A 111 -20.52 -1.82 0.29
CA SER A 111 -20.59 -2.75 1.42
C SER A 111 -19.60 -3.91 1.30
N TYR A 112 -19.46 -4.51 0.11
CA TYR A 112 -18.50 -5.57 -0.15
C TYR A 112 -17.07 -5.13 0.14
N PHE A 113 -16.64 -3.98 -0.37
CA PHE A 113 -15.27 -3.50 -0.15
C PHE A 113 -15.01 -3.08 1.29
N ALA A 114 -16.00 -2.47 1.97
CA ALA A 114 -15.87 -2.17 3.40
C ALA A 114 -15.67 -3.45 4.23
N VAL A 115 -16.44 -4.50 3.95
CA VAL A 115 -16.30 -5.80 4.62
C VAL A 115 -14.95 -6.46 4.29
N GLN A 116 -14.53 -6.47 3.01
CA GLN A 116 -13.24 -7.07 2.62
C GLN A 116 -12.05 -6.35 3.26
N THR A 117 -12.08 -5.01 3.32
CA THR A 117 -11.04 -4.24 4.03
C THR A 117 -10.99 -4.63 5.50
N ARG A 118 -12.16 -4.69 6.16
CA ARG A 118 -12.22 -5.07 7.57
C ARG A 118 -11.76 -6.51 7.83
N LEU A 119 -12.12 -7.44 6.96
CA LEU A 119 -11.64 -8.83 7.06
C LEU A 119 -10.12 -8.93 6.87
N ALA A 120 -9.55 -8.16 5.94
CA ALA A 120 -8.10 -8.10 5.76
C ALA A 120 -7.40 -7.55 7.00
N GLU A 121 -7.91 -6.47 7.60
CA GLU A 121 -7.41 -5.90 8.86
C GLU A 121 -7.47 -6.91 10.00
N ILE A 122 -8.61 -7.59 10.16
CA ILE A 122 -8.82 -8.63 11.20
C ILE A 122 -7.85 -9.80 10.97
N ASN A 123 -7.71 -10.27 9.74
CA ASN A 123 -6.82 -11.39 9.42
C ASN A 123 -5.36 -11.06 9.71
N GLN A 124 -4.90 -9.85 9.40
CA GLN A 124 -3.54 -9.40 9.73
C GLN A 124 -3.32 -9.35 11.26
N MET A 125 -4.29 -8.83 12.00
CA MET A 125 -4.23 -8.78 13.47
C MET A 125 -4.33 -10.18 14.09
N ASP A 126 -5.19 -11.03 13.56
CA ASP A 126 -5.34 -12.41 14.01
C ASP A 126 -4.10 -13.26 13.70
N GLU A 127 -3.45 -13.05 12.57
CA GLU A 127 -2.19 -13.73 12.25
C GLU A 127 -1.12 -13.40 13.31
N TYR A 128 -0.92 -12.12 13.63
CA TYR A 128 0.00 -11.73 14.70
C TYR A 128 -0.42 -12.25 16.07
N ASN A 129 -1.70 -12.19 16.41
CA ASN A 129 -2.22 -12.65 17.70
C ASN A 129 -2.17 -14.17 17.89
N ARG A 130 -2.15 -14.95 16.79
CA ARG A 130 -1.95 -16.41 16.82
C ARG A 130 -0.51 -16.81 17.11
N LEU A 131 0.44 -15.89 16.93
CA LEU A 131 1.85 -16.17 17.21
C LEU A 131 2.07 -16.24 18.72
N THR A 132 2.45 -17.42 19.20
CA THR A 132 2.60 -17.70 20.63
C THR A 132 4.03 -17.52 21.12
N SER A 133 5.01 -17.78 20.25
CA SER A 133 6.43 -17.66 20.59
C SER A 133 7.03 -16.31 20.17
N GLU A 134 8.03 -15.89 20.93
CA GLU A 134 8.83 -14.69 20.60
C GLU A 134 9.53 -14.83 19.23
N GLU A 135 9.92 -16.05 18.88
CA GLU A 135 10.62 -16.34 17.62
C GLU A 135 9.69 -16.18 16.41
N GLU A 136 8.45 -16.65 16.50
CA GLU A 136 7.42 -16.46 15.46
C GLU A 136 7.11 -14.97 15.28
N LYS A 137 6.91 -14.23 16.38
CA LYS A 137 6.68 -12.78 16.37
C LYS A 137 7.84 -12.02 15.71
N ARG A 138 9.08 -12.41 16.06
CA ARG A 138 10.28 -11.83 15.43
C ARG A 138 10.32 -12.08 13.94
N LEU A 139 10.07 -13.32 13.50
CA LEU A 139 10.07 -13.67 12.07
C LEU A 139 9.00 -12.89 11.29
N PHE A 140 7.79 -12.84 11.81
CA PHE A 140 6.69 -12.06 11.24
C PHE A 140 7.08 -10.57 11.07
N LEU A 141 7.49 -9.92 12.16
CA LEU A 141 7.86 -8.51 12.15
C LEU A 141 9.09 -8.22 11.29
N ARG A 142 10.03 -9.18 11.21
CA ARG A 142 11.19 -9.08 10.33
C ARG A 142 10.81 -9.07 8.85
N ASN A 143 9.85 -9.90 8.46
CA ASN A 143 9.33 -9.97 7.10
C ASN A 143 8.54 -8.71 6.75
N GLU A 144 7.65 -8.25 7.64
CA GLU A 144 6.92 -7.00 7.46
C GLU A 144 7.85 -5.79 7.33
N LEU A 145 8.88 -5.71 8.18
CA LEU A 145 9.88 -4.65 8.10
C LEU A 145 10.66 -4.68 6.78
N ALA A 146 10.96 -5.87 6.24
CA ALA A 146 11.62 -5.99 4.93
C ALA A 146 10.74 -5.42 3.80
N ARG A 147 9.45 -5.75 3.81
CA ARG A 147 8.45 -5.24 2.85
C ARG A 147 8.32 -3.72 2.93
N HIS A 148 8.14 -3.17 4.13
CA HIS A 148 8.00 -1.72 4.34
C HIS A 148 9.30 -0.95 4.07
N ASN A 149 10.47 -1.55 4.27
CA ASN A 149 11.73 -0.92 3.88
C ASN A 149 11.86 -0.77 2.35
N SER A 150 11.25 -1.66 1.55
CA SER A 150 11.17 -1.47 0.10
C SER A 150 10.29 -0.27 -0.26
N GLN A 151 9.11 -0.15 0.33
CA GLN A 151 8.20 0.99 0.14
C GLN A 151 8.84 2.32 0.59
N LEU A 152 9.53 2.30 1.73
CA LEU A 152 10.29 3.44 2.22
C LEU A 152 11.42 3.84 1.27
N ALA A 153 12.10 2.85 0.64
CA ALA A 153 13.14 3.12 -0.35
C ALA A 153 12.57 3.84 -1.58
N ASP A 154 11.40 3.43 -2.06
CA ASP A 154 10.71 4.09 -3.18
C ASP A 154 10.29 5.53 -2.81
N ALA A 155 9.74 5.75 -1.62
CA ALA A 155 9.40 7.08 -1.15
C ALA A 155 10.66 7.96 -1.01
N ALA A 156 11.76 7.42 -0.49
CA ALA A 156 13.04 8.12 -0.36
C ALA A 156 13.64 8.45 -1.73
N LYS A 157 13.55 7.53 -2.72
CA LYS A 157 13.97 7.78 -4.11
C LYS A 157 13.22 8.96 -4.72
N ASN A 158 11.90 9.02 -4.53
CA ASN A 158 11.06 10.14 -4.97
C ASN A 158 11.41 11.46 -4.26
N ALA A 159 12.01 11.38 -3.07
CA ALA A 159 12.52 12.52 -2.29
C ALA A 159 13.98 12.88 -2.62
N GLY A 160 14.58 12.29 -3.67
CA GLY A 160 15.93 12.59 -4.14
C GLY A 160 17.05 11.76 -3.51
N VAL A 161 16.71 10.66 -2.80
CA VAL A 161 17.68 9.67 -2.28
C VAL A 161 17.87 8.60 -3.36
N VAL A 162 18.77 8.83 -4.31
CA VAL A 162 18.87 8.02 -5.54
C VAL A 162 19.97 6.97 -5.47
N GLU A 163 21.15 7.33 -4.94
CA GLU A 163 22.30 6.45 -4.91
C GLU A 163 22.28 5.49 -3.72
N SER A 164 22.87 4.29 -3.86
CA SER A 164 22.97 3.33 -2.76
C SER A 164 23.64 3.91 -1.51
N ARG A 165 24.62 4.81 -1.71
CA ARG A 165 25.29 5.54 -0.61
C ARG A 165 24.33 6.52 0.07
N ASP A 166 23.53 7.25 -0.69
CA ASP A 166 22.52 8.16 -0.15
C ASP A 166 21.47 7.41 0.67
N TYR A 167 21.06 6.21 0.18
CA TYR A 167 20.12 5.37 0.91
C TYR A 167 20.71 4.83 2.22
N ALA A 168 21.99 4.45 2.23
CA ALA A 168 22.66 4.04 3.47
C ALA A 168 22.72 5.21 4.49
N ILE A 169 22.98 6.42 4.03
CA ILE A 169 22.95 7.64 4.87
C ILE A 169 21.52 7.89 5.39
N PHE A 170 20.53 7.80 4.53
CA PHE A 170 19.11 7.94 4.90
C PHE A 170 18.70 6.94 5.98
N GLN A 171 19.03 5.65 5.82
CA GLN A 171 18.75 4.64 6.84
C GLN A 171 19.48 4.92 8.16
N ASN A 172 20.72 5.38 8.11
CA ASN A 172 21.46 5.75 9.31
C ASN A 172 20.83 6.94 10.06
N HIS A 173 20.21 7.89 9.37
CA HIS A 173 19.45 8.97 10.02
C HIS A 173 18.27 8.41 10.83
N GLY A 174 17.51 7.45 10.28
CA GLY A 174 16.44 6.79 11.00
C GLY A 174 16.92 6.02 12.23
N TYR A 175 18.01 5.28 12.10
CA TYR A 175 18.63 4.59 13.24
C TYR A 175 19.11 5.59 14.30
N LYS A 176 19.82 6.64 13.93
CA LYS A 176 20.27 7.67 14.88
C LYS A 176 19.10 8.30 15.66
N GLY A 177 17.98 8.55 14.98
CA GLY A 177 16.77 9.01 15.66
C GLY A 177 16.26 8.01 16.69
N LEU A 178 16.03 6.77 16.28
CA LEU A 178 15.44 5.73 17.11
C LEU A 178 16.37 5.26 18.23
N TYR A 179 17.68 5.18 17.98
CA TYR A 179 18.66 4.65 18.93
C TYR A 179 19.49 5.73 19.65
N GLY A 180 19.00 6.98 19.68
CA GLY A 180 19.63 8.04 20.45
C GLY A 180 21.05 8.39 19.97
N GLY A 181 21.24 8.50 18.65
CA GLY A 181 22.49 8.86 18.02
C GLY A 181 23.30 7.70 17.41
N LEU A 182 22.92 6.44 17.70
CA LEU A 182 23.62 5.28 17.15
C LEU A 182 23.21 5.03 15.69
N ASP A 183 24.16 4.93 14.81
CA ASP A 183 23.98 4.45 13.44
C ASP A 183 24.06 2.90 13.37
N ALA A 184 23.84 2.34 12.18
CA ALA A 184 23.85 0.88 11.98
C ALA A 184 25.16 0.22 12.48
N LYS A 185 26.31 0.88 12.26
CA LYS A 185 27.61 0.36 12.70
C LYS A 185 27.73 0.36 14.24
N ALA A 186 27.30 1.42 14.87
CA ALA A 186 27.31 1.55 16.33
C ALA A 186 26.33 0.57 17.00
N ILE A 187 25.14 0.36 16.40
CA ILE A 187 24.17 -0.66 16.86
C ILE A 187 24.77 -2.06 16.73
N HIS A 188 25.40 -2.36 15.59
CA HIS A 188 26.08 -3.64 15.34
C HIS A 188 27.16 -3.92 16.40
N ALA A 189 28.02 -2.94 16.69
CA ALA A 189 29.05 -3.03 17.70
C ALA A 189 28.47 -3.20 19.11
N ARG A 190 27.44 -2.42 19.46
CA ARG A 190 26.74 -2.51 20.76
C ARG A 190 26.11 -3.88 21.00
N LYS A 191 25.62 -4.54 19.96
CA LYS A 191 25.05 -5.89 20.03
C LYS A 191 26.13 -6.99 20.01
N GLY A 192 27.41 -6.64 19.89
CA GLY A 192 28.51 -7.62 19.84
C GLY A 192 28.47 -8.56 18.64
N LEU A 193 27.94 -8.12 17.49
CA LEU A 193 27.70 -8.97 16.33
C LEU A 193 28.97 -9.23 15.54
N LYS A 194 29.08 -10.44 14.97
CA LYS A 194 30.14 -10.78 14.01
C LYS A 194 29.90 -10.04 12.69
N LYS A 195 30.96 -9.75 11.93
CA LYS A 195 30.90 -8.97 10.67
C LYS A 195 29.86 -9.49 9.64
N SER A 196 29.60 -10.79 9.63
CA SER A 196 28.61 -11.42 8.74
C SER A 196 27.17 -11.32 9.21
N GLN A 197 26.92 -10.94 10.46
CA GLN A 197 25.60 -10.89 11.05
C GLN A 197 24.92 -9.55 10.78
N LYS A 198 23.61 -9.59 10.46
CA LYS A 198 22.82 -8.39 10.20
C LYS A 198 22.09 -7.95 11.46
N ILE A 199 22.07 -6.64 11.73
CA ILE A 199 21.46 -6.10 12.96
C ILE A 199 19.98 -6.47 13.12
N LEU A 200 19.21 -6.54 12.02
CA LEU A 200 17.79 -6.87 12.06
C LEU A 200 17.50 -8.31 12.47
N ASP A 201 18.43 -9.22 12.20
CA ASP A 201 18.30 -10.63 12.56
C ASP A 201 18.55 -10.87 14.08
N HIS A 202 19.07 -9.85 14.78
CA HIS A 202 19.39 -9.86 16.22
C HIS A 202 18.57 -8.84 17.02
N MET A 203 17.38 -8.49 16.52
CA MET A 203 16.40 -7.65 17.21
C MET A 203 15.29 -8.50 17.78
N GLY A 204 14.82 -8.16 18.98
CA GLY A 204 13.59 -8.74 19.56
C GLY A 204 12.33 -8.21 18.86
N SER A 205 11.18 -8.82 19.12
CA SER A 205 9.90 -8.43 18.52
C SER A 205 9.56 -6.96 18.77
N THR A 206 9.71 -6.48 19.99
CA THR A 206 9.47 -5.07 20.35
C THR A 206 10.38 -4.11 19.58
N GLU A 207 11.67 -4.44 19.45
CA GLU A 207 12.63 -3.63 18.70
C GLU A 207 12.32 -3.61 17.20
N LEU A 208 11.91 -4.74 16.63
CA LEU A 208 11.44 -4.85 15.24
C LEU A 208 10.16 -4.05 15.02
N ALA A 209 9.19 -4.11 15.93
CA ALA A 209 7.96 -3.32 15.88
C ALA A 209 8.25 -1.81 15.88
N ALA A 210 9.17 -1.34 16.72
CA ALA A 210 9.59 0.06 16.76
C ALA A 210 10.24 0.50 15.42
N ASN A 211 11.06 -0.36 14.82
CA ASN A 211 11.66 -0.11 13.51
C ASN A 211 10.63 -0.13 12.37
N LEU A 212 9.64 -1.02 12.43
CA LEU A 212 8.54 -1.07 11.48
C LEU A 212 7.72 0.22 11.54
N PHE A 213 7.33 0.65 12.74
CA PHE A 213 6.58 1.90 12.94
C PHE A 213 7.37 3.12 12.45
N ARG A 214 8.68 3.19 12.73
CA ARG A 214 9.57 4.23 12.20
C ARG A 214 9.56 4.23 10.65
N ALA A 215 9.66 3.07 10.02
CA ALA A 215 9.72 2.96 8.57
C ALA A 215 8.41 3.41 7.92
N THR A 216 7.27 2.92 8.39
CA THR A 216 5.93 3.26 7.87
C THR A 216 5.60 4.74 8.06
N GLN A 217 5.85 5.30 9.25
CA GLN A 217 5.60 6.72 9.51
C GLN A 217 6.52 7.65 8.71
N THR A 218 7.76 7.23 8.44
CA THR A 218 8.66 8.00 7.58
C THR A 218 8.18 7.98 6.14
N GLU A 219 7.83 6.82 5.61
CA GLU A 219 7.28 6.67 4.26
C GLU A 219 6.06 7.56 4.07
N GLU A 220 5.07 7.43 4.95
CA GLU A 220 3.84 8.24 4.92
C GLU A 220 4.16 9.74 4.93
N LYS A 221 5.03 10.18 5.85
CA LYS A 221 5.40 11.59 5.96
C LYS A 221 6.12 12.11 4.72
N LEU A 222 7.04 11.33 4.13
CA LEU A 222 7.72 11.69 2.88
C LEU A 222 6.73 11.92 1.73
N ARG A 223 5.72 11.06 1.62
CA ARG A 223 4.67 11.14 0.60
C ARG A 223 3.70 12.31 0.86
N ARG A 224 3.13 12.38 2.07
CA ARG A 224 2.15 13.39 2.47
C ARG A 224 2.68 14.81 2.35
N GLU A 225 3.94 15.05 2.77
CA GLU A 225 4.56 16.37 2.72
C GLU A 225 5.28 16.62 1.38
N ASN A 226 5.19 15.71 0.41
CA ASN A 226 5.81 15.79 -0.91
C ASN A 226 7.29 16.23 -0.85
N ILE A 227 8.06 15.59 0.01
CA ILE A 227 9.46 15.95 0.24
C ILE A 227 10.30 15.61 -1.01
N LYS A 228 11.03 16.61 -1.54
CA LYS A 228 11.81 16.49 -2.80
C LYS A 228 13.32 16.65 -2.64
N ARG A 229 13.83 16.84 -1.43
CA ARG A 229 15.27 17.04 -1.18
C ARG A 229 15.80 15.98 -0.24
N LYS A 230 16.88 15.27 -0.64
CA LYS A 230 17.50 14.20 0.17
C LYS A 230 17.89 14.64 1.58
N THR A 231 18.37 15.87 1.74
CA THR A 231 18.70 16.41 3.08
C THR A 231 17.46 16.52 3.97
N LYS A 232 16.32 16.97 3.40
CA LYS A 232 15.05 17.04 4.13
C LYS A 232 14.51 15.63 4.41
N ALA A 233 14.63 14.70 3.48
CA ALA A 233 14.25 13.29 3.69
C ALA A 233 15.05 12.67 4.84
N ASN A 234 16.38 12.87 4.86
CA ASN A 234 17.24 12.41 5.94
C ASN A 234 16.80 12.98 7.30
N GLN A 235 16.55 14.30 7.35
CA GLN A 235 16.09 14.97 8.56
C GLN A 235 14.73 14.44 9.02
N THR A 236 13.78 14.25 8.09
CA THR A 236 12.47 13.67 8.39
C THR A 236 12.59 12.26 8.99
N HIS A 237 13.45 11.42 8.42
CA HIS A 237 13.67 10.07 8.94
C HIS A 237 14.27 10.09 10.35
N TYR A 238 15.20 11.00 10.62
CA TYR A 238 15.75 11.21 11.97
C TYR A 238 14.68 11.67 12.97
N GLU A 239 13.87 12.66 12.59
CA GLU A 239 12.82 13.23 13.47
C GLU A 239 11.74 12.20 13.81
N VAL A 240 11.29 11.41 12.82
CA VAL A 240 10.35 10.31 13.05
C VAL A 240 10.96 9.29 14.01
N GLY A 241 12.20 8.85 13.76
CA GLY A 241 12.89 7.92 14.67
C GLY A 241 13.02 8.47 16.09
N LYS A 242 13.39 9.75 16.24
CA LYS A 242 13.48 10.44 17.54
C LYS A 242 12.12 10.47 18.26
N LYS A 243 11.03 10.74 17.52
CA LYS A 243 9.69 10.79 18.11
C LYS A 243 9.23 9.41 18.58
N VAL A 244 9.47 8.35 17.78
CA VAL A 244 9.19 6.97 18.16
C VAL A 244 9.94 6.62 19.46
N ARG A 245 11.24 6.95 19.54
CA ARG A 245 12.03 6.76 20.75
C ARG A 245 11.43 7.47 21.97
N GLN A 246 11.07 8.74 21.83
CA GLN A 246 10.45 9.51 22.92
C GLN A 246 9.18 8.86 23.42
N THR A 247 8.30 8.43 22.52
CA THR A 247 7.05 7.75 22.90
C THR A 247 7.33 6.44 23.67
N ILE A 248 8.32 5.64 23.23
CA ILE A 248 8.71 4.42 23.95
C ILE A 248 9.20 4.74 25.37
N GLN A 249 10.02 5.78 25.54
CA GLN A 249 10.52 6.22 26.83
C GLN A 249 9.40 6.74 27.76
N GLU A 250 8.45 7.49 27.23
CA GLU A 250 7.26 7.97 27.95
C GLU A 250 6.37 6.81 28.44
N LEU A 251 6.39 5.68 27.73
CA LEU A 251 5.68 4.44 28.11
C LEU A 251 6.50 3.51 29.02
N GLY A 252 7.69 3.92 29.46
CA GLY A 252 8.53 3.15 30.39
C GLY A 252 9.45 2.13 29.74
N GLY A 253 9.72 2.25 28.42
CA GLY A 253 10.58 1.35 27.65
C GLY A 253 12.01 1.89 27.46
#